data_537ba7658dbd4c3bb02e0e85c7ec30da
#
_entry.id   537ba7658dbd4c3bb02e0e85c7ec30da
#
_cell.length_a   1.000
_cell.length_b   1.000
_cell.length_c   1.000
_cell.angle_alpha   90.00
_cell.angle_beta   90.00
_cell.angle_gamma   90.00
#
_symmetry.space_group_name_H-M   'P 1'
#
loop_
_entity.id
_entity.type
_entity.pdbx_description
1 polymer ?
#
loop_
_entity_poly.entity_id
_entity_poly.type
_entity_poly.pdbx_seq_one_letter_code
_entity_poly.pdbx_strand_id
1 'polypeptide(L)'
;ACMAESVYGASKYLMERVFMNTNTDENRFALTRFANVAHSAGSVLPFWLKLKDDGKPLKLTDPDMNRLIFTKEDAASLINRTIDFTRENGGAFVKSYKMKCVNMLDLAKVISDDIEIVGKRPGEKTNEDLVSKNEVDRTYLYGDDIHVRVEENKDDNKLTEPYNSKSAPKMTEEEMKELVW
;
A
#
# COMPACT_ATOMS: atom_id res chain seq x y z
N ALA A 1 -7.34 -1.16 4.78
CA ALA A 1 -7.50 -2.13 3.68
C ALA A 1 -8.86 -1.96 3.02
N CYS A 2 -8.91 -1.76 1.72
CA CYS A 2 -10.18 -1.53 1.00
C CYS A 2 -10.93 -2.83 0.62
N MET A 3 -10.24 -3.95 0.50
CA MET A 3 -10.77 -5.27 0.18
C MET A 3 -10.17 -6.31 1.13
N ALA A 4 -10.93 -6.73 2.14
CA ALA A 4 -10.45 -7.60 3.19
C ALA A 4 -10.81 -9.07 2.91
N GLU A 5 -9.80 -9.94 2.77
CA GLU A 5 -9.98 -11.40 2.64
C GLU A 5 -9.36 -12.17 3.82
N SER A 6 -8.66 -11.46 4.71
CA SER A 6 -8.09 -12.01 5.94
C SER A 6 -8.67 -11.32 7.17
N VAL A 7 -8.57 -11.97 8.34
CA VAL A 7 -8.99 -11.39 9.63
C VAL A 7 -8.23 -10.07 9.90
N TYR A 8 -6.94 -10.04 9.61
CA TYR A 8 -6.14 -8.83 9.73
C TYR A 8 -6.65 -7.71 8.80
N GLY A 9 -6.88 -8.01 7.52
CA GLY A 9 -7.45 -7.06 6.57
C GLY A 9 -8.84 -6.55 7.01
N ALA A 10 -9.70 -7.44 7.51
CA ALA A 10 -11.02 -7.09 8.02
C ALA A 10 -10.94 -6.13 9.23
N SER A 11 -10.01 -6.37 10.17
CA SER A 11 -9.79 -5.47 11.31
C SER A 11 -9.35 -4.07 10.88
N LYS A 12 -8.49 -3.97 9.88
CA LYS A 12 -8.05 -2.67 9.32
C LYS A 12 -9.16 -1.96 8.56
N TYR A 13 -9.96 -2.70 7.78
CA TYR A 13 -11.13 -2.14 7.12
C TYR A 13 -12.15 -1.59 8.12
N LEU A 14 -12.47 -2.36 9.17
CA LEU A 14 -13.38 -1.92 10.22
C LEU A 14 -12.85 -0.67 10.94
N MET A 15 -11.56 -0.63 11.28
CA MET A 15 -10.91 0.53 11.88
C MET A 15 -11.08 1.78 11.00
N GLU A 16 -10.84 1.69 9.69
CA GLU A 16 -11.08 2.81 8.76
C GLU A 16 -12.53 3.30 8.85
N ARG A 17 -13.50 2.40 8.84
CA ARG A 17 -14.93 2.75 8.89
C ARG A 17 -15.31 3.42 10.21
N VAL A 18 -14.82 2.90 11.34
CA VAL A 18 -15.09 3.49 12.65
C VAL A 18 -14.59 4.93 12.70
N PHE A 19 -13.30 5.16 12.41
CA PHE A 19 -12.73 6.50 12.49
C PHE A 19 -13.33 7.49 11.48
N MET A 20 -13.65 7.02 10.27
CA MET A 20 -14.28 7.88 9.26
C MET A 20 -15.67 8.36 9.70
N ASN A 21 -16.43 7.52 10.41
CA ASN A 21 -17.79 7.85 10.86
C ASN A 21 -17.86 8.53 12.24
N THR A 22 -16.75 8.67 12.96
CA THR A 22 -16.69 9.35 14.26
C THR A 22 -16.16 10.78 14.19
N ASN A 23 -15.98 11.34 13.00
CA ASN A 23 -15.60 12.73 12.82
C ASN A 23 -16.70 13.69 13.34
N THR A 24 -16.24 14.71 14.09
CA THR A 24 -17.06 15.84 14.56
C THR A 24 -16.26 17.12 14.33
N ASP A 25 -16.87 18.27 14.54
CA ASP A 25 -16.18 19.57 14.46
C ASP A 25 -15.05 19.69 15.48
N GLU A 26 -15.20 19.05 16.65
CA GLU A 26 -14.21 19.07 17.73
C GLU A 26 -13.13 17.97 17.55
N ASN A 27 -13.52 16.80 17.01
CA ASN A 27 -12.63 15.64 16.86
C ASN A 27 -12.51 15.27 15.40
N ARG A 28 -11.37 15.61 14.79
CA ARG A 28 -11.08 15.36 13.38
C ARG A 28 -10.17 14.15 13.23
N PHE A 29 -10.66 13.12 12.55
CA PHE A 29 -9.90 11.92 12.23
C PHE A 29 -9.63 11.86 10.73
N ALA A 30 -8.39 11.63 10.38
CA ALA A 30 -7.96 11.23 9.05
C ALA A 30 -7.07 10.00 9.17
N LEU A 31 -7.03 9.18 8.14
CA LEU A 31 -6.27 7.94 8.14
C LEU A 31 -5.27 7.94 7.00
N THR A 32 -4.13 7.28 7.21
CA THR A 32 -3.20 6.93 6.15
C THR A 32 -3.41 5.49 5.75
N ARG A 33 -3.52 5.22 4.45
CA ARG A 33 -3.55 3.86 3.92
C ARG A 33 -2.18 3.53 3.35
N PHE A 34 -1.48 2.65 4.05
CA PHE A 34 -0.19 2.14 3.64
C PHE A 34 -0.34 0.89 2.78
N ALA A 35 0.53 0.75 1.80
CA ALA A 35 0.82 -0.51 1.16
C ALA A 35 1.96 -1.23 1.92
N ASN A 36 2.84 -1.94 1.23
CA ASN A 36 3.94 -2.66 1.87
C ASN A 36 5.09 -1.69 2.18
N VAL A 37 5.43 -1.53 3.46
CA VAL A 37 6.55 -0.68 3.89
C VAL A 37 7.83 -1.51 3.84
N ALA A 38 8.77 -1.12 2.98
CA ALA A 38 10.07 -1.76 2.86
C ALA A 38 10.82 -1.77 4.19
N HIS A 39 11.52 -2.85 4.48
CA HIS A 39 12.31 -3.04 5.70
C HIS A 39 11.54 -2.84 7.02
N SER A 40 10.20 -2.95 6.99
CA SER A 40 9.42 -3.01 8.23
C SER A 40 9.61 -4.36 8.94
N ALA A 41 9.38 -4.39 10.25
CA ALA A 41 9.50 -5.62 11.04
C ALA A 41 8.59 -6.73 10.48
N GLY A 42 9.17 -7.90 10.18
CA GLY A 42 8.47 -9.04 9.59
C GLY A 42 8.15 -8.91 8.09
N SER A 43 8.64 -7.87 7.41
CA SER A 43 8.48 -7.74 5.95
C SER A 43 9.43 -8.67 5.19
N VAL A 44 9.13 -8.86 3.90
CA VAL A 44 9.84 -9.82 3.05
C VAL A 44 11.31 -9.49 2.82
N LEU A 45 11.68 -8.20 2.69
CA LEU A 45 13.06 -7.80 2.38
C LEU A 45 14.06 -8.23 3.48
N PRO A 46 13.87 -7.90 4.78
CA PRO A 46 14.76 -8.39 5.83
C PRO A 46 14.81 -9.92 5.91
N PHE A 47 13.69 -10.59 5.62
CA PHE A 47 13.65 -12.05 5.60
C PHE A 47 14.48 -12.63 4.45
N TRP A 48 14.36 -12.09 3.24
CA TRP A 48 15.14 -12.54 2.08
C TRP A 48 16.63 -12.21 2.21
N LEU A 49 16.99 -11.04 2.71
CA LEU A 49 18.41 -10.69 2.97
C LEU A 49 19.03 -11.67 3.95
N LYS A 50 18.30 -12.01 5.03
CA LYS A 50 18.78 -13.03 5.99
C LYS A 50 18.93 -14.41 5.34
N LEU A 51 18.01 -14.85 4.50
CA LEU A 51 18.14 -16.13 3.79
C LEU A 51 19.38 -16.14 2.89
N LYS A 52 19.63 -15.05 2.17
CA LYS A 52 20.84 -14.89 1.35
C LYS A 52 22.10 -15.00 2.20
N ASP A 53 22.17 -14.29 3.33
CA ASP A 53 23.32 -14.31 4.24
C ASP A 53 23.57 -15.72 4.82
N ASP A 54 22.47 -16.47 5.07
CA ASP A 54 22.52 -17.86 5.54
C ASP A 54 22.85 -18.86 4.41
N GLY A 55 23.06 -18.43 3.16
CA GLY A 55 23.31 -19.29 1.98
C GLY A 55 22.12 -20.17 1.62
N LYS A 56 20.88 -19.70 1.87
CA LYS A 56 19.62 -20.42 1.59
C LYS A 56 18.84 -19.76 0.45
N PRO A 57 18.04 -20.54 -0.30
CA PRO A 57 17.18 -19.98 -1.35
C PRO A 57 16.17 -19.00 -0.78
N LEU A 58 15.87 -17.94 -1.55
CA LEU A 58 14.82 -17.00 -1.23
C LEU A 58 13.45 -17.68 -1.40
N LYS A 59 12.61 -17.61 -0.38
CA LYS A 59 11.27 -18.22 -0.42
C LYS A 59 10.27 -17.26 -1.06
N LEU A 60 9.80 -17.59 -2.25
CA LEU A 60 8.79 -16.84 -3.00
C LEU A 60 7.48 -17.60 -3.03
N THR A 61 6.38 -16.94 -2.68
CA THR A 61 5.06 -17.59 -2.61
C THR A 61 4.42 -17.74 -3.98
N ASP A 62 4.60 -16.77 -4.89
CA ASP A 62 4.03 -16.79 -6.24
C ASP A 62 4.82 -15.83 -7.15
N PRO A 63 5.33 -16.31 -8.32
CA PRO A 63 6.08 -15.48 -9.25
C PRO A 63 5.25 -14.38 -9.93
N ASP A 64 3.93 -14.53 -10.01
CA ASP A 64 3.03 -13.53 -10.60
C ASP A 64 2.58 -12.45 -9.61
N MET A 65 3.04 -12.53 -8.35
CA MET A 65 2.63 -11.65 -7.29
C MET A 65 3.20 -10.25 -7.47
N ASN A 66 2.31 -9.24 -7.44
CA ASN A 66 2.69 -7.82 -7.49
C ASN A 66 2.31 -7.13 -6.18
N ARG A 67 3.18 -6.24 -5.72
CA ARG A 67 2.97 -5.46 -4.49
C ARG A 67 3.23 -3.98 -4.74
N LEU A 68 2.35 -3.13 -4.21
CA LEU A 68 2.67 -1.73 -4.01
C LEU A 68 3.63 -1.65 -2.83
N ILE A 69 4.75 -0.97 -3.01
CA ILE A 69 5.78 -0.90 -1.97
C ILE A 69 6.36 0.51 -1.90
N PHE A 70 6.78 0.93 -0.72
CA PHE A 70 7.33 2.24 -0.47
C PHE A 70 8.25 2.23 0.78
N THR A 71 9.05 3.28 0.96
CA THR A 71 10.04 3.37 2.03
C THR A 71 9.40 3.77 3.37
N LYS A 72 10.15 3.68 4.46
CA LYS A 72 9.75 4.21 5.78
C LYS A 72 9.66 5.73 5.77
N GLU A 73 10.53 6.37 5.01
CA GLU A 73 10.60 7.81 4.79
C GLU A 73 9.33 8.31 4.08
N ASP A 74 8.89 7.59 3.05
CA ASP A 74 7.63 7.86 2.35
C ASP A 74 6.43 7.70 3.29
N ALA A 75 6.44 6.66 4.12
CA ALA A 75 5.39 6.43 5.11
C ALA A 75 5.31 7.60 6.12
N ALA A 76 6.44 8.05 6.65
CA ALA A 76 6.52 9.20 7.56
C ALA A 76 6.06 10.50 6.86
N SER A 77 6.51 10.72 5.62
CA SER A 77 6.08 11.85 4.80
C SER A 77 4.57 11.85 4.56
N LEU A 78 3.98 10.69 4.24
CA LEU A 78 2.53 10.56 4.06
C LEU A 78 1.76 10.91 5.33
N ILE A 79 2.23 10.50 6.51
CA ILE A 79 1.62 10.86 7.80
C ILE A 79 1.65 12.38 7.98
N ASN A 80 2.81 13.03 7.78
CA ASN A 80 2.95 14.47 7.95
C ASN A 80 2.03 15.24 6.99
N ARG A 81 2.00 14.89 5.71
CA ARG A 81 1.07 15.49 4.73
C ARG A 81 -0.40 15.27 5.09
N THR A 82 -0.71 14.14 5.75
CA THR A 82 -2.08 13.86 6.22
C THR A 82 -2.44 14.78 7.38
N ILE A 83 -1.53 14.99 8.33
CA ILE A 83 -1.73 15.89 9.48
C ILE A 83 -1.95 17.32 9.00
N ASP A 84 -1.07 17.83 8.12
CA ASP A 84 -1.16 19.19 7.61
C ASP A 84 -2.47 19.41 6.84
N PHE A 85 -2.81 18.50 5.93
CA PHE A 85 -4.07 18.57 5.20
C PHE A 85 -5.30 18.54 6.13
N THR A 86 -5.26 17.70 7.19
CA THR A 86 -6.37 17.61 8.16
C THR A 86 -6.57 18.90 8.94
N ARG A 87 -5.47 19.60 9.29
CA ARG A 87 -5.53 20.90 9.99
C ARG A 87 -6.25 21.96 9.16
N GLU A 88 -5.98 21.97 7.86
CA GLU A 88 -6.51 22.99 6.94
C GLU A 88 -7.92 22.65 6.42
N ASN A 89 -8.22 21.36 6.17
CA ASN A 89 -9.39 20.93 5.42
C ASN A 89 -10.37 20.05 6.20
N GLY A 90 -10.08 19.77 7.48
CA GLY A 90 -10.89 18.86 8.29
C GLY A 90 -10.52 17.39 8.10
N GLY A 91 -11.29 16.50 8.72
CA GLY A 91 -11.09 15.05 8.72
C GLY A 91 -12.03 14.31 7.77
N ALA A 92 -12.34 13.05 8.12
CA ALA A 92 -13.24 12.14 7.40
C ALA A 92 -12.73 11.72 6.01
N PHE A 93 -11.44 11.44 5.88
CA PHE A 93 -10.86 10.88 4.66
C PHE A 93 -9.75 9.87 4.97
N VAL A 94 -9.48 9.01 4.00
CA VAL A 94 -8.30 8.15 3.99
C VAL A 94 -7.34 8.70 2.93
N LYS A 95 -6.11 9.01 3.34
CA LYS A 95 -5.06 9.48 2.45
C LYS A 95 -4.08 8.38 2.11
N SER A 96 -3.72 8.32 0.84
CA SER A 96 -2.62 7.54 0.30
C SER A 96 -1.96 8.32 -0.83
N TYR A 97 -1.11 7.69 -1.64
CA TYR A 97 -0.56 8.30 -2.86
C TYR A 97 -0.33 7.23 -3.94
N LYS A 98 -0.03 7.67 -5.16
CA LYS A 98 0.26 6.82 -6.31
C LYS A 98 1.62 6.13 -6.14
N MET A 99 1.64 5.03 -5.39
CA MET A 99 2.83 4.21 -5.18
C MET A 99 3.13 3.38 -6.42
N LYS A 100 4.41 3.15 -6.70
CA LYS A 100 4.83 2.18 -7.72
C LYS A 100 4.65 0.75 -7.23
N CYS A 101 4.56 -0.18 -8.17
CA CYS A 101 4.48 -1.60 -7.88
C CYS A 101 5.78 -2.32 -8.27
N VAL A 102 6.04 -3.44 -7.60
CA VAL A 102 7.07 -4.40 -7.97
C VAL A 102 6.45 -5.77 -8.22
N ASN A 103 6.96 -6.50 -9.20
CA ASN A 103 6.76 -7.94 -9.25
C ASN A 103 7.70 -8.60 -8.23
N MET A 104 7.19 -9.53 -7.43
CA MET A 104 7.96 -10.10 -6.32
C MET A 104 9.10 -11.02 -6.79
N LEU A 105 8.97 -11.65 -7.96
CA LEU A 105 10.06 -12.42 -8.57
C LEU A 105 11.18 -11.50 -9.05
N ASP A 106 10.84 -10.39 -9.71
CA ASP A 106 11.82 -9.42 -10.17
C ASP A 106 12.60 -8.82 -8.99
N LEU A 107 11.90 -8.46 -7.93
CA LEU A 107 12.52 -7.96 -6.68
C LEU A 107 13.42 -9.02 -6.02
N ALA A 108 13.00 -10.29 -6.00
CA ALA A 108 13.81 -11.38 -5.47
C ALA A 108 15.11 -11.55 -6.26
N LYS A 109 15.06 -11.46 -7.60
CA LYS A 109 16.24 -11.55 -8.49
C LYS A 109 17.26 -10.43 -8.27
N VAL A 110 16.84 -9.25 -7.82
CA VAL A 110 17.78 -8.18 -7.41
C VAL A 110 18.64 -8.62 -6.21
N ILE A 111 18.13 -9.53 -5.39
CA ILE A 111 18.82 -10.04 -4.19
C ILE A 111 19.63 -11.30 -4.51
N SER A 112 19.03 -12.30 -5.15
CA SER A 112 19.63 -13.60 -5.46
C SER A 112 18.89 -14.33 -6.59
N ASP A 113 19.64 -15.10 -7.41
CA ASP A 113 19.04 -16.02 -8.39
C ASP A 113 18.58 -17.34 -7.78
N ASP A 114 19.01 -17.67 -6.55
CA ASP A 114 18.60 -18.87 -5.83
C ASP A 114 17.26 -18.66 -5.17
N ILE A 115 16.18 -19.06 -5.85
CA ILE A 115 14.77 -18.81 -5.47
C ILE A 115 14.00 -20.11 -5.44
N GLU A 116 13.33 -20.38 -4.31
CA GLU A 116 12.41 -21.50 -4.11
C GLU A 116 10.97 -20.99 -4.11
N ILE A 117 10.11 -21.54 -4.98
CA ILE A 117 8.67 -21.24 -5.00
C ILE A 117 7.96 -22.14 -3.99
N VAL A 118 7.41 -21.55 -2.93
CA VAL A 118 6.80 -22.28 -1.80
C VAL A 118 5.27 -22.34 -1.85
N GLY A 119 4.64 -21.65 -2.81
CA GLY A 119 3.18 -21.58 -2.95
C GLY A 119 2.52 -20.50 -2.07
N LYS A 120 1.31 -20.08 -2.46
CA LYS A 120 0.52 -19.05 -1.78
C LYS A 120 0.01 -19.52 -0.43
N ARG A 121 -0.06 -18.59 0.52
CA ARG A 121 -0.75 -18.79 1.79
C ARG A 121 -2.26 -18.60 1.62
N PRO A 122 -3.11 -19.22 2.44
CA PRO A 122 -4.55 -18.96 2.43
C PRO A 122 -4.86 -17.46 2.60
N GLY A 123 -5.67 -16.89 1.71
CA GLY A 123 -6.03 -15.46 1.72
C GLY A 123 -4.97 -14.52 1.15
N GLU A 124 -3.88 -15.04 0.58
CA GLU A 124 -2.85 -14.22 -0.07
C GLU A 124 -3.23 -13.91 -1.51
N LYS A 125 -3.28 -12.62 -1.84
CA LYS A 125 -3.67 -12.12 -3.17
C LYS A 125 -2.46 -12.01 -4.11
N THR A 126 -2.67 -12.29 -5.40
CA THR A 126 -1.67 -11.99 -6.44
C THR A 126 -1.49 -10.48 -6.62
N ASN A 127 -2.59 -9.73 -6.56
CA ASN A 127 -2.58 -8.26 -6.63
C ASN A 127 -3.35 -7.68 -5.44
N GLU A 128 -2.94 -6.49 -4.98
CA GLU A 128 -3.57 -5.77 -3.86
C GLU A 128 -4.14 -4.44 -4.33
N ASP A 129 -5.35 -4.13 -3.84
CA ASP A 129 -6.01 -2.86 -4.10
C ASP A 129 -5.63 -1.81 -3.05
N LEU A 130 -5.22 -0.63 -3.50
CA LEU A 130 -5.07 0.56 -2.68
C LEU A 130 -6.36 1.37 -2.66
N VAL A 131 -7.03 1.46 -3.82
CA VAL A 131 -8.39 1.99 -3.98
C VAL A 131 -9.20 0.95 -4.72
N SER A 132 -10.26 0.45 -4.10
CA SER A 132 -11.16 -0.53 -4.68
C SER A 132 -12.15 0.10 -5.66
N LYS A 133 -12.78 -0.72 -6.52
CA LYS A 133 -13.82 -0.28 -7.44
C LYS A 133 -14.97 0.46 -6.72
N ASN A 134 -15.31 0.04 -5.50
CA ASN A 134 -16.41 0.63 -4.72
C ASN A 134 -16.03 1.97 -4.07
N GLU A 135 -14.79 2.41 -4.20
CA GLU A 135 -14.30 3.66 -3.63
C GLU A 135 -14.02 4.73 -4.69
N VAL A 136 -13.98 4.36 -5.98
CA VAL A 136 -13.60 5.25 -7.09
C VAL A 136 -14.45 6.52 -7.10
N ASP A 137 -15.77 6.40 -6.98
CA ASP A 137 -16.71 7.54 -7.06
C ASP A 137 -16.51 8.60 -5.97
N ARG A 138 -15.83 8.25 -4.88
CA ARG A 138 -15.51 9.12 -3.74
C ARG A 138 -14.02 9.27 -3.50
N THR A 139 -13.20 9.00 -4.52
CA THR A 139 -11.75 9.13 -4.50
C THR A 139 -11.29 10.28 -5.39
N TYR A 140 -10.46 11.15 -4.81
CA TYR A 140 -9.99 12.39 -5.42
C TYR A 140 -8.46 12.42 -5.45
N LEU A 141 -7.90 13.09 -6.47
CA LEU A 141 -6.47 13.23 -6.67
C LEU A 141 -6.04 14.68 -6.36
N TYR A 142 -5.00 14.81 -5.56
CA TYR A 142 -4.32 16.09 -5.27
C TYR A 142 -2.83 15.91 -5.60
N GLY A 143 -2.48 16.13 -6.88
CA GLY A 143 -1.18 15.72 -7.42
C GLY A 143 -1.04 14.19 -7.37
N ASP A 144 -0.02 13.70 -6.69
CA ASP A 144 0.18 12.26 -6.48
C ASP A 144 -0.58 11.71 -5.27
N ASP A 145 -1.12 12.55 -4.40
CA ASP A 145 -1.91 12.11 -3.25
C ASP A 145 -3.31 11.65 -3.66
N ILE A 146 -3.76 10.57 -3.04
CA ILE A 146 -5.07 9.95 -3.24
C ILE A 146 -5.88 10.13 -1.96
N HIS A 147 -7.05 10.73 -2.05
CA HIS A 147 -7.97 10.94 -0.92
C HIS A 147 -9.27 10.18 -1.15
N VAL A 148 -9.55 9.17 -0.32
CA VAL A 148 -10.83 8.47 -0.28
C VAL A 148 -11.70 9.13 0.79
N ARG A 149 -12.83 9.73 0.41
CA ARG A 149 -13.74 10.43 1.32
C ARG A 149 -14.90 9.54 1.76
N VAL A 150 -15.64 9.96 2.77
CA VAL A 150 -16.90 9.29 3.20
C VAL A 150 -17.97 9.49 2.14
N GLU A 151 -18.13 10.72 1.68
CA GLU A 151 -19.15 11.13 0.73
C GLU A 151 -18.52 11.61 -0.58
N GLU A 152 -19.34 11.55 -1.63
CA GLU A 152 -18.99 12.11 -2.92
C GLU A 152 -18.93 13.65 -2.85
N ASN A 153 -17.94 14.25 -3.48
CA ASN A 153 -17.79 15.70 -3.61
C ASN A 153 -17.94 16.09 -5.09
N LYS A 154 -18.27 17.34 -5.36
CA LYS A 154 -18.36 17.92 -6.74
C LYS A 154 -17.01 18.34 -7.31
N ASP A 155 -15.92 17.75 -6.83
CA ASP A 155 -14.56 18.08 -7.27
C ASP A 155 -14.25 17.36 -8.60
N ASP A 156 -13.64 18.06 -9.56
CA ASP A 156 -13.36 17.54 -10.92
C ASP A 156 -12.17 16.57 -10.97
N ASN A 157 -11.39 16.48 -9.90
CA ASN A 157 -10.19 15.63 -9.81
C ASN A 157 -10.47 14.21 -9.32
N LYS A 158 -11.54 13.59 -9.78
CA LYS A 158 -11.88 12.22 -9.42
C LYS A 158 -10.93 11.21 -10.03
N LEU A 159 -10.63 10.16 -9.25
CA LEU A 159 -10.04 8.94 -9.77
C LEU A 159 -11.07 8.25 -10.69
N THR A 160 -10.65 7.81 -11.88
CA THR A 160 -11.56 7.20 -12.88
C THR A 160 -11.56 5.69 -12.85
N GLU A 161 -10.51 5.08 -12.29
CA GLU A 161 -10.32 3.63 -12.21
C GLU A 161 -9.74 3.21 -10.86
N PRO A 162 -9.93 1.96 -10.41
CA PRO A 162 -9.29 1.44 -9.20
C PRO A 162 -7.78 1.55 -9.27
N TYR A 163 -7.14 1.88 -8.14
CA TYR A 163 -5.69 1.90 -8.05
C TYR A 163 -5.17 0.65 -7.31
N ASN A 164 -4.39 -0.16 -7.98
CA ASN A 164 -3.92 -1.44 -7.47
C ASN A 164 -2.54 -1.83 -8.01
N SER A 165 -1.94 -2.89 -7.46
CA SER A 165 -0.61 -3.36 -7.84
C SER A 165 -0.53 -3.98 -9.25
N LYS A 166 -1.67 -4.20 -9.93
CA LYS A 166 -1.70 -4.66 -11.32
C LYS A 166 -1.57 -3.49 -12.31
N SER A 167 -2.22 -2.35 -12.00
CA SER A 167 -2.33 -1.18 -12.89
C SER A 167 -1.32 -0.07 -12.56
N ALA A 168 -0.73 -0.08 -11.35
CA ALA A 168 0.24 0.92 -10.94
C ALA A 168 1.52 0.87 -11.78
N PRO A 169 2.20 2.01 -11.97
CA PRO A 169 3.51 2.06 -12.62
C PRO A 169 4.51 1.11 -11.96
N LYS A 170 5.26 0.37 -12.76
CA LYS A 170 6.29 -0.55 -12.25
C LYS A 170 7.55 0.22 -11.85
N MET A 171 8.21 -0.25 -10.79
CA MET A 171 9.56 0.19 -10.46
C MET A 171 10.55 -0.30 -11.51
N THR A 172 11.56 0.51 -11.79
CA THR A 172 12.73 0.09 -12.57
C THR A 172 13.64 -0.82 -11.75
N GLU A 173 14.59 -1.48 -12.39
CA GLU A 173 15.58 -2.31 -11.69
C GLU A 173 16.45 -1.47 -10.74
N GLU A 174 16.80 -0.24 -11.13
CA GLU A 174 17.54 0.70 -10.31
C GLU A 174 16.76 1.07 -9.04
N GLU A 175 15.48 1.41 -9.17
CA GLU A 175 14.60 1.70 -8.03
C GLU A 175 14.43 0.49 -7.10
N MET A 176 14.36 -0.72 -7.67
CA MET A 176 14.33 -1.95 -6.85
C MET A 176 15.65 -2.17 -6.10
N LYS A 177 16.80 -1.85 -6.70
CA LYS A 177 18.11 -1.90 -6.02
C LYS A 177 18.18 -0.90 -4.86
N GLU A 178 17.75 0.34 -5.09
CA GLU A 178 17.67 1.38 -4.04
C GLU A 178 16.70 0.99 -2.90
N LEU A 179 15.64 0.26 -3.23
CA LEU A 179 14.69 -0.23 -2.22
C LEU A 179 15.29 -1.35 -1.34
N VAL A 180 16.19 -2.15 -1.89
CA VAL A 180 16.79 -3.32 -1.22
C VAL A 180 17.99 -2.93 -0.35
N TRP A 181 18.85 -2.03 -0.84
CA TRP A 181 20.15 -1.65 -0.25
C TRP A 181 20.17 -0.24 0.34
#